data_792d91bd76dbd01f3523d677da9c0876
#
_entry.id   792d91bd76dbd01f3523d677da9c0876
#
_cell.length_a   1.000
_cell.length_b   1.000
_cell.length_c   1.000
_cell.angle_alpha   90.00
_cell.angle_beta   90.00
_cell.angle_gamma   90.00
#
_symmetry.space_group_name_H-M   'P 1'
#
loop_
_entity.id
_entity.type
_entity.pdbx_description
1 polymer ?
#
loop_
_entity_poly.entity_id
_entity_poly.type
_entity_poly.pdbx_seq_one_letter_code
_entity_poly.pdbx_strand_id
1 'polypeptide(L)'
;MIKSLLNQWKSLRDDRSAMLCSVVQWKGSVPRKDYPMMLVLDDGSLLGTIGGGSMELKISRAALKMISKPSSTLFDFDMTGNDVDADVGLCGGTLKVLVEPFSLDLEAFYGDMLMQSARNQKLMVKLHISGDSPAQVDRQIVTSRQDIQETETELEERLRSTFENQLTRSLVHGDSLYLMWQVFSPPMLHIFGAGHVGQAVAQLAHFNELQVKVYDDRTELITPERFPFAERLQTEFPINREAISHIPKRDFFLIASREHKHDRQLLSHALDIPAHYIGLVSSARKWK
;
A
#
# COMPACT_ATOMS: atom_id res chain seq x y z
N MET A 1 -3.75 0.39 -0.61
CA MET A 1 -4.32 -0.43 -1.72
C MET A 1 -4.34 -1.92 -1.38
N ILE A 2 -3.21 -2.65 -1.33
CA ILE A 2 -3.24 -4.13 -1.11
C ILE A 2 -3.89 -4.55 0.22
N LYS A 3 -3.67 -3.80 1.31
CA LYS A 3 -4.32 -4.07 2.62
C LYS A 3 -5.85 -3.97 2.53
N SER A 4 -6.37 -2.95 1.86
CA SER A 4 -7.82 -2.78 1.64
C SER A 4 -8.39 -3.92 0.80
N LEU A 5 -7.68 -4.30 -0.27
CA LEU A 5 -8.06 -5.40 -1.15
C LEU A 5 -8.11 -6.74 -0.41
N LEU A 6 -7.09 -7.06 0.41
CA LEU A 6 -7.08 -8.27 1.24
C LEU A 6 -8.19 -8.29 2.29
N ASN A 7 -8.49 -7.15 2.91
CA ASN A 7 -9.56 -7.07 3.90
C ASN A 7 -10.94 -7.31 3.26
N GLN A 8 -11.19 -6.73 2.09
CA GLN A 8 -12.43 -6.97 1.33
C GLN A 8 -12.51 -8.43 0.87
N TRP A 9 -11.42 -8.99 0.34
CA TRP A 9 -11.38 -10.39 -0.06
C TRP A 9 -11.70 -11.33 1.11
N LYS A 10 -11.09 -11.13 2.28
CA LYS A 10 -11.33 -11.97 3.47
C LYS A 10 -12.79 -12.02 3.92
N SER A 11 -13.57 -10.97 3.64
CA SER A 11 -15.00 -10.94 3.96
C SER A 11 -15.88 -11.66 2.91
N LEU A 12 -15.31 -12.02 1.74
CA LEU A 12 -16.04 -12.56 0.61
C LEU A 12 -15.57 -13.95 0.16
N ARG A 13 -14.39 -14.39 0.61
CA ARG A 13 -13.66 -15.54 0.05
C ARG A 13 -14.29 -16.91 0.25
N ASP A 14 -15.25 -17.03 1.20
CA ASP A 14 -15.88 -18.31 1.47
C ASP A 14 -16.67 -18.76 0.23
N ASP A 15 -16.28 -19.91 -0.33
CA ASP A 15 -16.81 -20.50 -1.59
C ASP A 15 -16.57 -19.66 -2.87
N ARG A 16 -15.58 -18.75 -2.86
CA ARG A 16 -15.28 -17.91 -4.01
C ARG A 16 -13.90 -18.19 -4.62
N SER A 17 -13.83 -18.02 -5.94
CA SER A 17 -12.58 -17.99 -6.69
C SER A 17 -12.31 -16.60 -7.25
N ALA A 18 -11.02 -16.24 -7.35
CA ALA A 18 -10.61 -14.95 -7.90
C ALA A 18 -9.31 -15.05 -8.71
N MET A 19 -9.16 -14.12 -9.64
CA MET A 19 -7.90 -13.84 -10.34
C MET A 19 -7.35 -12.50 -9.89
N LEU A 20 -6.05 -12.45 -9.58
CA LEU A 20 -5.34 -11.21 -9.31
C LEU A 20 -4.81 -10.64 -10.62
N CYS A 21 -5.15 -9.40 -10.90
CA CYS A 21 -4.63 -8.62 -12.02
C CYS A 21 -3.69 -7.55 -11.47
N SER A 22 -2.43 -7.55 -11.89
CA SER A 22 -1.40 -6.62 -11.41
C SER A 22 -0.67 -5.95 -12.56
N VAL A 23 -0.58 -4.62 -12.57
CA VAL A 23 0.31 -3.92 -13.52
C VAL A 23 1.75 -4.16 -13.09
N VAL A 24 2.56 -4.81 -13.93
CA VAL A 24 3.94 -5.19 -13.61
C VAL A 24 4.99 -4.40 -14.40
N GLN A 25 4.59 -3.74 -15.47
CA GLN A 25 5.45 -2.84 -16.25
C GLN A 25 4.62 -1.79 -16.95
N TRP A 26 5.19 -0.60 -17.15
CA TRP A 26 4.66 0.42 -18.05
C TRP A 26 5.77 1.26 -18.70
N LYS A 27 5.44 1.86 -19.83
CA LYS A 27 6.25 2.87 -20.50
C LYS A 27 5.37 4.02 -20.98
N GLY A 28 5.86 5.25 -20.91
CA GLY A 28 5.10 6.43 -21.33
C GLY A 28 4.02 6.87 -20.35
N SER A 29 2.93 7.42 -20.89
CA SER A 29 1.78 7.88 -20.11
C SER A 29 0.79 6.74 -19.90
N VAL A 30 0.49 6.43 -18.65
CA VAL A 30 -0.47 5.39 -18.25
C VAL A 30 -1.37 5.93 -17.14
N PRO A 31 -2.58 5.37 -16.94
CA PRO A 31 -3.53 5.87 -15.95
C PRO A 31 -3.00 5.83 -14.51
N ARG A 32 -2.21 4.81 -14.16
CA ARG A 32 -1.62 4.64 -12.83
C ARG A 32 -0.19 4.12 -12.90
N LYS A 33 0.69 4.65 -12.03
CA LYS A 33 2.12 4.32 -11.97
C LYS A 33 2.57 3.76 -10.61
N ASP A 34 1.60 3.32 -9.80
CA ASP A 34 1.80 2.85 -8.43
C ASP A 34 1.63 1.32 -8.29
N TYR A 35 1.84 0.58 -9.39
CA TYR A 35 1.64 -0.88 -9.48
C TYR A 35 0.27 -1.31 -8.96
N PRO A 36 -0.80 -0.81 -9.59
CA PRO A 36 -2.15 -1.07 -9.15
C PRO A 36 -2.52 -2.54 -9.30
N MET A 37 -3.40 -3.00 -8.41
CA MET A 37 -3.90 -4.36 -8.37
C MET A 37 -5.41 -4.39 -8.30
N MET A 38 -6.01 -5.44 -8.87
CA MET A 38 -7.44 -5.67 -8.88
C MET A 38 -7.71 -7.17 -8.76
N LEU A 39 -8.66 -7.58 -7.96
CA LEU A 39 -9.22 -8.94 -7.99
C LEU A 39 -10.47 -8.95 -8.85
N VAL A 40 -10.55 -9.97 -9.69
CA VAL A 40 -11.75 -10.31 -10.48
C VAL A 40 -12.33 -11.58 -9.86
N LEU A 41 -13.53 -11.50 -9.32
CA LEU A 41 -14.22 -12.61 -8.68
C LEU A 41 -15.02 -13.44 -9.71
N ASP A 42 -15.39 -14.65 -9.33
CA ASP A 42 -16.12 -15.61 -10.16
C ASP A 42 -17.53 -15.15 -10.58
N ASP A 43 -18.13 -14.21 -9.86
CA ASP A 43 -19.38 -13.54 -10.24
C ASP A 43 -19.19 -12.31 -11.14
N GLY A 44 -17.92 -12.01 -11.50
CA GLY A 44 -17.53 -10.84 -12.29
C GLY A 44 -17.41 -9.55 -11.50
N SER A 45 -17.61 -9.57 -10.19
CA SER A 45 -17.37 -8.38 -9.35
C SER A 45 -15.87 -8.08 -9.23
N LEU A 46 -15.53 -6.80 -9.02
CA LEU A 46 -14.17 -6.30 -8.99
C LEU A 46 -13.85 -5.71 -7.61
N LEU A 47 -12.68 -6.05 -7.08
CA LEU A 47 -12.11 -5.39 -5.90
C LEU A 47 -10.83 -4.66 -6.32
N GLY A 48 -10.75 -3.37 -6.06
CA GLY A 48 -9.63 -2.53 -6.52
C GLY A 48 -9.76 -2.10 -7.98
N THR A 49 -8.65 -1.62 -8.57
CA THR A 49 -8.61 -1.14 -9.97
C THR A 49 -7.18 -1.13 -10.48
N ILE A 50 -6.99 -1.38 -11.77
CA ILE A 50 -5.71 -1.26 -12.49
C ILE A 50 -5.61 0.01 -13.35
N GLY A 51 -6.59 0.91 -13.25
CA GLY A 51 -6.58 2.20 -13.96
C GLY A 51 -7.90 2.55 -14.65
N GLY A 52 -8.89 1.66 -14.63
CA GLY A 52 -10.21 1.89 -15.24
C GLY A 52 -10.24 1.80 -16.77
N GLY A 53 -11.38 2.18 -17.33
CA GLY A 53 -11.59 2.25 -18.77
C GLY A 53 -11.68 0.91 -19.48
N SER A 54 -11.51 0.96 -20.80
CA SER A 54 -11.63 -0.21 -21.69
C SER A 54 -10.57 -1.28 -21.44
N MET A 55 -9.36 -0.89 -21.03
CA MET A 55 -8.28 -1.82 -20.65
C MET A 55 -8.71 -2.70 -19.45
N GLU A 56 -9.18 -2.07 -18.38
CA GLU A 56 -9.64 -2.80 -17.19
C GLU A 56 -10.78 -3.75 -17.53
N LEU A 57 -11.73 -3.31 -18.40
CA LEU A 57 -12.81 -4.14 -18.88
C LEU A 57 -12.33 -5.34 -19.72
N LYS A 58 -11.30 -5.15 -20.58
CA LYS A 58 -10.69 -6.24 -21.37
C LYS A 58 -10.01 -7.25 -20.43
N ILE A 59 -9.22 -6.78 -19.46
CA ILE A 59 -8.56 -7.63 -18.49
C ILE A 59 -9.54 -8.36 -17.59
N SER A 60 -10.58 -7.69 -17.06
CA SER A 60 -11.56 -8.34 -16.19
C SER A 60 -12.31 -9.46 -16.91
N ARG A 61 -12.68 -9.25 -18.17
CA ARG A 61 -13.30 -10.29 -19.01
C ARG A 61 -12.36 -11.47 -19.29
N ALA A 62 -11.07 -11.21 -19.53
CA ALA A 62 -10.08 -12.26 -19.72
C ALA A 62 -9.88 -13.06 -18.44
N ALA A 63 -9.67 -12.37 -17.31
CA ALA A 63 -9.49 -12.96 -15.99
C ALA A 63 -10.71 -13.84 -15.59
N LEU A 64 -11.93 -13.36 -15.81
CA LEU A 64 -13.15 -14.11 -15.52
C LEU A 64 -13.21 -15.44 -16.29
N LYS A 65 -12.81 -15.45 -17.57
CA LYS A 65 -12.73 -16.67 -18.37
C LYS A 65 -11.66 -17.64 -17.86
N MET A 66 -10.57 -17.12 -17.26
CA MET A 66 -9.47 -17.93 -16.75
C MET A 66 -9.80 -18.61 -15.43
N ILE A 67 -10.82 -18.20 -14.69
CA ILE A 67 -11.21 -18.81 -13.40
C ILE A 67 -11.52 -20.32 -13.56
N SER A 68 -12.12 -20.73 -14.67
CA SER A 68 -12.45 -22.14 -14.93
C SER A 68 -11.23 -23.02 -15.26
N LYS A 69 -10.14 -22.41 -15.73
CA LYS A 69 -8.85 -23.05 -16.02
C LYS A 69 -7.73 -22.11 -15.55
N PRO A 70 -7.48 -22.05 -14.23
CA PRO A 70 -6.55 -21.08 -13.68
C PRO A 70 -5.12 -21.26 -14.19
N SER A 71 -4.56 -20.18 -14.72
CA SER A 71 -3.15 -20.10 -15.12
C SER A 71 -2.64 -18.68 -14.96
N SER A 72 -1.34 -18.50 -14.84
CA SER A 72 -0.77 -17.16 -14.87
C SER A 72 -0.49 -16.76 -16.31
N THR A 73 -0.88 -15.54 -16.69
CA THR A 73 -0.72 -15.02 -18.05
C THR A 73 -0.31 -13.55 -18.00
N LEU A 74 0.69 -13.19 -18.82
CA LEU A 74 1.15 -11.80 -18.99
C LEU A 74 0.47 -11.21 -20.23
N PHE A 75 -0.28 -10.13 -20.05
CA PHE A 75 -0.96 -9.41 -21.11
C PHE A 75 -0.21 -8.13 -21.45
N ASP A 76 -0.02 -7.87 -22.74
CA ASP A 76 0.52 -6.62 -23.27
C ASP A 76 -0.59 -5.71 -23.78
N PHE A 77 -0.49 -4.41 -23.44
CA PHE A 77 -1.41 -3.37 -23.92
C PHE A 77 -0.62 -2.23 -24.53
N ASP A 78 -0.96 -1.89 -25.77
CA ASP A 78 -0.50 -0.66 -26.43
C ASP A 78 -1.66 0.36 -26.44
N MET A 79 -1.45 1.48 -25.74
CA MET A 79 -2.38 2.61 -25.66
C MET A 79 -1.88 3.83 -26.44
N THR A 80 -0.92 3.65 -27.36
CA THR A 80 -0.34 4.74 -28.16
C THR A 80 -1.26 5.18 -29.31
N GLY A 81 -2.34 4.44 -29.57
CA GLY A 81 -3.30 4.74 -30.63
C GLY A 81 -2.90 4.20 -32.01
N ASN A 82 -1.83 3.41 -32.07
CA ASN A 82 -1.41 2.75 -33.32
C ASN A 82 -2.20 1.48 -33.64
N ASP A 83 -2.90 0.93 -32.65
CA ASP A 83 -3.79 -0.21 -32.84
C ASP A 83 -5.18 0.25 -33.25
N VAL A 84 -5.74 -0.38 -34.28
CA VAL A 84 -7.03 -0.06 -34.92
C VAL A 84 -8.23 -0.32 -34.02
N ASP A 85 -8.04 -0.97 -32.88
CA ASP A 85 -9.05 -1.13 -31.83
C ASP A 85 -9.22 0.18 -31.03
N ALA A 86 -9.97 1.12 -31.60
CA ALA A 86 -10.22 2.48 -31.12
C ALA A 86 -10.88 2.59 -29.71
N ASP A 87 -11.07 1.48 -29.00
CA ASP A 87 -11.68 1.43 -27.67
C ASP A 87 -10.66 1.41 -26.50
N VAL A 88 -9.36 1.38 -26.76
CA VAL A 88 -8.34 1.53 -25.71
C VAL A 88 -8.04 3.01 -25.57
N GLY A 89 -8.36 3.60 -24.42
CA GLY A 89 -8.18 5.03 -24.18
C GLY A 89 -6.77 5.50 -24.55
N LEU A 90 -6.67 6.63 -25.28
CA LEU A 90 -5.44 7.24 -25.80
C LEU A 90 -4.61 7.85 -24.64
N CYS A 91 -3.92 7.00 -23.87
CA CYS A 91 -3.02 7.48 -22.81
C CYS A 91 -1.56 7.64 -23.30
N GLY A 92 -1.24 7.15 -24.51
CA GLY A 92 0.09 7.34 -25.14
C GLY A 92 1.21 6.47 -24.55
N GLY A 93 0.88 5.39 -23.86
CA GLY A 93 1.85 4.48 -23.25
C GLY A 93 1.58 3.01 -23.54
N THR A 94 2.46 2.15 -23.03
CA THR A 94 2.29 0.69 -23.03
C THR A 94 2.33 0.17 -21.61
N LEU A 95 1.64 -0.96 -21.34
CA LEU A 95 1.73 -1.61 -20.04
C LEU A 95 1.60 -3.13 -20.17
N LYS A 96 2.17 -3.85 -19.17
CA LYS A 96 2.01 -5.27 -18.99
C LYS A 96 1.21 -5.55 -17.73
N VAL A 97 0.21 -6.43 -17.85
CA VAL A 97 -0.65 -6.86 -16.76
C VAL A 97 -0.46 -8.36 -16.55
N LEU A 98 -0.02 -8.75 -15.37
CA LEU A 98 -0.02 -10.13 -14.92
C LEU A 98 -1.41 -10.47 -14.40
N VAL A 99 -2.00 -11.52 -14.93
CA VAL A 99 -3.26 -12.12 -14.45
C VAL A 99 -2.94 -13.52 -13.94
N GLU A 100 -3.28 -13.81 -12.68
CA GLU A 100 -2.93 -15.07 -12.03
C GLU A 100 -3.99 -15.50 -11.01
N PRO A 101 -4.10 -16.81 -10.70
CA PRO A 101 -5.02 -17.28 -9.67
C PRO A 101 -4.69 -16.67 -8.29
N PHE A 102 -5.71 -16.15 -7.61
CA PHE A 102 -5.53 -15.66 -6.26
C PHE A 102 -5.68 -16.81 -5.25
N SER A 103 -4.61 -17.59 -5.13
CA SER A 103 -4.53 -18.77 -4.27
C SER A 103 -4.34 -18.40 -2.79
N LEU A 104 -4.55 -19.39 -1.90
CA LEU A 104 -4.26 -19.24 -0.47
C LEU A 104 -2.78 -18.91 -0.20
N ASP A 105 -1.85 -19.48 -0.99
CA ASP A 105 -0.42 -19.18 -0.88
C ASP A 105 -0.13 -17.73 -1.25
N LEU A 106 -0.79 -17.21 -2.29
CA LEU A 106 -0.63 -15.82 -2.70
C LEU A 106 -1.25 -14.85 -1.68
N GLU A 107 -2.40 -15.19 -1.12
CA GLU A 107 -3.00 -14.45 0.00
C GLU A 107 -2.06 -14.42 1.21
N ALA A 108 -1.50 -15.57 1.58
CA ALA A 108 -0.55 -15.69 2.69
C ALA A 108 0.72 -14.86 2.45
N PHE A 109 1.27 -14.90 1.22
CA PHE A 109 2.43 -14.08 0.84
C PHE A 109 2.17 -12.57 1.06
N TYR A 110 1.04 -12.06 0.57
CA TYR A 110 0.70 -10.64 0.76
C TYR A 110 0.38 -10.31 2.22
N GLY A 111 -0.20 -11.24 2.98
CA GLY A 111 -0.41 -11.11 4.41
C GLY A 111 0.91 -10.97 5.18
N ASP A 112 1.88 -11.82 4.89
CA ASP A 112 3.22 -11.78 5.48
C ASP A 112 3.98 -10.51 5.09
N MET A 113 3.92 -10.14 3.82
CA MET A 113 4.47 -8.87 3.33
C MET A 113 3.94 -7.66 4.13
N LEU A 114 2.63 -7.59 4.37
CA LEU A 114 2.05 -6.50 5.15
C LEU A 114 2.48 -6.53 6.61
N MET A 115 2.58 -7.71 7.21
CA MET A 115 3.06 -7.88 8.59
C MET A 115 4.52 -7.45 8.72
N GLN A 116 5.37 -7.85 7.79
CA GLN A 116 6.78 -7.45 7.76
C GLN A 116 6.96 -5.95 7.47
N SER A 117 6.13 -5.37 6.59
CA SER A 117 6.20 -3.94 6.27
C SER A 117 5.90 -3.02 7.46
N ALA A 118 5.09 -3.50 8.42
CA ALA A 118 4.84 -2.78 9.65
C ALA A 118 6.09 -2.68 10.56
N ARG A 119 7.01 -3.64 10.45
CA ARG A 119 8.23 -3.74 11.27
C ARG A 119 9.47 -3.20 10.56
N ASN A 120 9.52 -3.27 9.24
CA ASN A 120 10.68 -2.90 8.43
C ASN A 120 10.42 -1.57 7.69
N GLN A 121 11.31 -0.60 7.89
CA GLN A 121 11.24 0.68 7.17
C GLN A 121 11.57 0.52 5.68
N LYS A 122 12.32 -0.52 5.32
CA LYS A 122 12.78 -0.82 3.97
C LYS A 122 12.38 -2.24 3.62
N LEU A 123 11.30 -2.37 2.87
CA LEU A 123 10.83 -3.64 2.37
C LEU A 123 10.43 -3.49 0.90
N MET A 124 10.92 -4.41 0.09
CA MET A 124 10.53 -4.52 -1.31
C MET A 124 10.03 -5.94 -1.60
N VAL A 125 9.23 -6.07 -2.63
CA VAL A 125 8.90 -7.37 -3.23
C VAL A 125 9.63 -7.46 -4.56
N LYS A 126 10.39 -8.53 -4.75
CA LYS A 126 10.95 -8.92 -6.04
C LYS A 126 9.99 -9.92 -6.68
N LEU A 127 9.51 -9.61 -7.88
CA LEU A 127 8.85 -10.56 -8.77
C LEU A 127 9.80 -10.91 -9.90
N HIS A 128 9.88 -12.18 -10.23
CA HIS A 128 10.51 -12.70 -11.44
C HIS A 128 9.42 -13.39 -12.26
N ILE A 129 9.21 -12.94 -13.47
CA ILE A 129 8.19 -13.43 -14.40
C ILE A 129 8.89 -13.92 -15.66
N SER A 130 8.71 -15.21 -16.00
CA SER A 130 9.23 -15.82 -17.23
C SER A 130 8.12 -16.48 -18.03
N GLY A 131 8.20 -16.39 -19.36
CA GLY A 131 7.14 -16.82 -20.26
C GLY A 131 5.90 -15.92 -20.19
N ASP A 132 5.02 -16.06 -21.16
CA ASP A 132 3.82 -15.21 -21.26
C ASP A 132 2.53 -15.97 -20.89
N SER A 133 2.35 -17.22 -21.38
CA SER A 133 1.16 -18.02 -21.13
C SER A 133 1.43 -19.53 -21.30
N PRO A 134 1.50 -20.33 -20.22
CA PRO A 134 1.47 -19.88 -18.83
C PRO A 134 2.77 -19.16 -18.43
N ALA A 135 2.64 -18.05 -17.73
CA ALA A 135 3.77 -17.38 -17.10
C ALA A 135 4.18 -18.09 -15.80
N GLN A 136 5.47 -18.21 -15.56
CA GLN A 136 6.01 -18.63 -14.28
C GLN A 136 6.32 -17.39 -13.43
N VAL A 137 5.89 -17.38 -12.20
CA VAL A 137 5.99 -16.22 -11.32
C VAL A 137 6.58 -16.60 -9.98
N ASP A 138 7.79 -16.13 -9.72
CA ASP A 138 8.45 -16.24 -8.43
C ASP A 138 8.39 -14.93 -7.67
N ARG A 139 8.19 -15.00 -6.35
CA ARG A 139 8.10 -13.87 -5.46
C ARG A 139 9.00 -14.00 -4.26
N GLN A 140 9.61 -12.88 -3.89
CA GLN A 140 10.47 -12.80 -2.72
C GLN A 140 10.25 -11.49 -1.98
N ILE A 141 10.11 -11.55 -0.66
CA ILE A 141 10.19 -10.37 0.20
C ILE A 141 11.67 -10.06 0.41
N VAL A 142 12.06 -8.83 0.12
CA VAL A 142 13.44 -8.33 0.19
C VAL A 142 13.51 -7.26 1.29
N THR A 143 14.28 -7.54 2.32
CA THR A 143 14.50 -6.64 3.47
C THR A 143 15.93 -6.16 3.56
N SER A 144 16.84 -6.84 2.88
CA SER A 144 18.27 -6.55 2.83
C SER A 144 18.87 -6.81 1.44
N ARG A 145 20.05 -6.21 1.18
CA ARG A 145 20.80 -6.46 -0.05
C ARG A 145 21.18 -7.93 -0.23
N GLN A 146 21.42 -8.65 0.86
CA GLN A 146 21.81 -10.06 0.86
C GLN A 146 20.68 -11.00 0.42
N ASP A 147 19.44 -10.56 0.53
CA ASP A 147 18.27 -11.34 0.07
C ASP A 147 18.23 -11.45 -1.46
N ILE A 148 18.95 -10.55 -2.17
CA ILE A 148 19.00 -10.54 -3.64
C ILE A 148 20.19 -11.37 -4.10
N GLN A 149 19.88 -12.54 -4.69
CA GLN A 149 20.85 -13.45 -5.27
C GLN A 149 20.37 -13.83 -6.66
N GLU A 150 21.22 -13.63 -7.65
CA GLU A 150 20.98 -14.01 -9.05
C GLU A 150 22.22 -14.68 -9.60
N THR A 151 22.05 -15.48 -10.65
CA THR A 151 23.17 -16.18 -11.30
C THR A 151 24.03 -15.23 -12.13
N GLU A 152 23.45 -14.13 -12.62
CA GLU A 152 24.14 -13.15 -13.42
C GLU A 152 24.47 -11.89 -12.61
N THR A 153 25.76 -11.60 -12.49
CA THR A 153 26.29 -10.50 -11.66
C THR A 153 25.73 -9.14 -12.07
N GLU A 154 25.56 -8.87 -13.36
CA GLU A 154 25.02 -7.60 -13.85
C GLU A 154 23.56 -7.40 -13.42
N LEU A 155 22.71 -8.43 -13.55
CA LEU A 155 21.33 -8.41 -13.11
C LEU A 155 21.25 -8.22 -11.59
N GLU A 156 22.05 -8.99 -10.85
CA GLU A 156 22.10 -8.90 -9.38
C GLU A 156 22.45 -7.49 -8.90
N GLU A 157 23.47 -6.86 -9.49
CA GLU A 157 23.87 -5.50 -9.13
C GLU A 157 22.79 -4.47 -9.49
N ARG A 158 22.10 -4.61 -10.61
CA ARG A 158 20.98 -3.74 -10.98
C ARG A 158 19.80 -3.85 -10.00
N LEU A 159 19.46 -5.06 -9.58
CA LEU A 159 18.40 -5.29 -8.57
C LEU A 159 18.81 -4.77 -7.20
N ARG A 160 20.07 -4.99 -6.77
CA ARG A 160 20.63 -4.46 -5.53
C ARG A 160 20.64 -2.93 -5.51
N SER A 161 21.06 -2.31 -6.61
CA SER A 161 21.01 -0.84 -6.75
C SER A 161 19.56 -0.32 -6.68
N THR A 162 18.61 -1.03 -7.28
CA THR A 162 17.18 -0.68 -7.21
C THR A 162 16.67 -0.75 -5.77
N PHE A 163 17.07 -1.78 -5.02
CA PHE A 163 16.74 -1.93 -3.60
C PHE A 163 17.36 -0.81 -2.75
N GLU A 164 18.64 -0.51 -2.94
CA GLU A 164 19.36 0.51 -2.16
C GLU A 164 18.74 1.91 -2.34
N ASN A 165 18.35 2.23 -3.56
CA ASN A 165 17.72 3.51 -3.90
C ASN A 165 16.21 3.54 -3.62
N GLN A 166 15.61 2.43 -3.15
CA GLN A 166 14.18 2.30 -2.88
C GLN A 166 13.30 2.69 -4.08
N LEU A 167 13.72 2.29 -5.27
CA LEU A 167 13.00 2.58 -6.51
C LEU A 167 12.08 1.42 -6.87
N THR A 168 10.80 1.70 -7.03
CA THR A 168 9.92 0.75 -7.69
C THR A 168 10.19 0.76 -9.18
N ARG A 169 10.67 -0.36 -9.71
CA ARG A 169 11.15 -0.46 -11.09
C ARG A 169 11.00 -1.85 -11.67
N SER A 170 10.59 -1.93 -12.93
CA SER A 170 10.69 -3.15 -13.74
C SER A 170 11.98 -3.16 -14.58
N LEU A 171 12.57 -4.34 -14.70
CA LEU A 171 13.77 -4.61 -15.49
C LEU A 171 13.49 -5.81 -16.39
N VAL A 172 13.84 -5.71 -17.66
CA VAL A 172 13.84 -6.84 -18.60
C VAL A 172 15.26 -7.39 -18.71
N HIS A 173 15.40 -8.69 -18.59
CA HIS A 173 16.67 -9.40 -18.75
C HIS A 173 16.42 -10.71 -19.48
N GLY A 174 16.96 -10.88 -20.69
CA GLY A 174 16.56 -11.97 -21.58
C GLY A 174 15.07 -11.99 -21.83
N ASP A 175 14.45 -13.15 -21.68
CA ASP A 175 13.00 -13.35 -21.84
C ASP A 175 12.24 -13.20 -20.50
N SER A 176 12.90 -12.65 -19.48
CA SER A 176 12.34 -12.49 -18.15
C SER A 176 12.06 -11.03 -17.79
N LEU A 177 10.98 -10.80 -17.05
CA LEU A 177 10.63 -9.52 -16.45
C LEU A 177 10.83 -9.59 -14.94
N TYR A 178 11.65 -8.70 -14.41
CA TYR A 178 11.85 -8.50 -12.99
C TYR A 178 11.16 -7.22 -12.55
N LEU A 179 10.41 -7.30 -11.47
CA LEU A 179 9.81 -6.14 -10.82
C LEU A 179 10.33 -6.04 -9.40
N MET A 180 10.97 -4.93 -9.07
CA MET A 180 11.24 -4.52 -7.70
C MET A 180 10.18 -3.51 -7.27
N TRP A 181 9.30 -3.90 -6.36
CA TRP A 181 8.20 -3.08 -5.89
C TRP A 181 8.40 -2.69 -4.44
N GLN A 182 8.53 -1.39 -4.19
CA GLN A 182 8.64 -0.88 -2.83
C GLN A 182 7.29 -0.96 -2.11
N VAL A 183 7.28 -1.64 -0.98
CA VAL A 183 6.09 -1.76 -0.13
C VAL A 183 6.13 -0.64 0.91
N PHE A 184 5.23 0.31 0.73
CA PHE A 184 5.04 1.35 1.73
C PHE A 184 4.05 0.87 2.78
N SER A 185 4.48 0.83 4.04
CA SER A 185 3.51 0.86 5.12
C SER A 185 2.92 2.26 5.16
N PRO A 186 1.60 2.42 5.04
CA PRO A 186 1.02 3.75 5.09
C PRO A 186 1.40 4.44 6.41
N PRO A 187 1.70 5.74 6.38
CA PRO A 187 1.96 6.49 7.58
C PRO A 187 0.74 6.47 8.50
N MET A 188 0.98 6.49 9.80
CA MET A 188 -0.07 6.58 10.81
C MET A 188 -0.18 8.03 11.28
N LEU A 189 -1.40 8.50 11.45
CA LEU A 189 -1.66 9.76 12.15
C LEU A 189 -1.92 9.47 13.62
N HIS A 190 -1.01 9.93 14.47
CA HIS A 190 -1.12 9.88 15.92
C HIS A 190 -1.83 11.16 16.40
N ILE A 191 -3.03 11.02 16.96
CA ILE A 191 -3.84 12.15 17.45
C ILE A 191 -3.82 12.15 18.97
N PHE A 192 -3.22 13.15 19.57
CA PHE A 192 -3.16 13.36 21.01
C PHE A 192 -4.26 14.32 21.44
N GLY A 193 -5.40 13.73 21.82
CA GLY A 193 -6.63 14.42 22.22
C GLY A 193 -7.84 13.95 21.42
N ALA A 194 -8.78 13.24 22.07
CA ALA A 194 -10.01 12.70 21.49
C ALA A 194 -11.21 13.69 21.52
N GLY A 195 -10.94 15.00 21.67
CA GLY A 195 -11.97 16.04 21.62
C GLY A 195 -12.57 16.19 20.22
N HIS A 196 -13.42 17.21 20.01
CA HIS A 196 -14.10 17.43 18.73
C HIS A 196 -13.14 17.61 17.54
N VAL A 197 -12.03 18.33 17.74
CA VAL A 197 -11.02 18.53 16.68
C VAL A 197 -10.34 17.21 16.34
N GLY A 198 -9.88 16.45 17.36
CA GLY A 198 -9.26 15.14 17.17
C GLY A 198 -10.20 14.19 16.43
N GLN A 199 -11.48 14.16 16.77
CA GLN A 199 -12.48 13.33 16.11
C GLN A 199 -12.69 13.72 14.64
N ALA A 200 -12.83 15.01 14.35
CA ALA A 200 -13.00 15.49 12.97
C ALA A 200 -11.78 15.18 12.09
N VAL A 201 -10.58 15.41 12.63
CA VAL A 201 -9.34 15.10 11.89
C VAL A 201 -9.17 13.58 11.71
N ALA A 202 -9.54 12.77 12.70
CA ALA A 202 -9.51 11.31 12.57
C ALA A 202 -10.42 10.82 11.43
N GLN A 203 -11.62 11.37 11.30
CA GLN A 203 -12.56 11.05 10.21
C GLN A 203 -11.99 11.44 8.84
N LEU A 204 -11.41 12.64 8.71
CA LEU A 204 -10.80 13.09 7.47
C LEU A 204 -9.57 12.25 7.10
N ALA A 205 -8.76 11.87 8.07
CA ALA A 205 -7.61 11.00 7.86
C ALA A 205 -8.03 9.62 7.39
N HIS A 206 -9.05 9.04 8.01
CA HIS A 206 -9.62 7.76 7.59
C HIS A 206 -10.19 7.83 6.16
N PHE A 207 -10.92 8.89 5.84
CA PHE A 207 -11.43 9.12 4.48
C PHE A 207 -10.31 9.16 3.42
N ASN A 208 -9.13 9.68 3.79
CA ASN A 208 -7.92 9.68 2.97
C ASN A 208 -7.06 8.42 3.12
N GLU A 209 -7.61 7.32 3.63
CA GLU A 209 -6.95 6.02 3.80
C GLU A 209 -5.73 6.02 4.74
N LEU A 210 -5.54 7.06 5.54
CA LEU A 210 -4.52 7.08 6.58
C LEU A 210 -4.94 6.18 7.75
N GLN A 211 -3.98 5.47 8.32
CA GLN A 211 -4.17 4.80 9.60
C GLN A 211 -4.21 5.84 10.71
N VAL A 212 -5.09 5.64 11.68
CA VAL A 212 -5.28 6.60 12.78
C VAL A 212 -5.13 5.90 14.11
N LYS A 213 -4.37 6.53 15.02
CA LYS A 213 -4.28 6.13 16.42
C LYS A 213 -4.58 7.33 17.30
N VAL A 214 -5.55 7.16 18.20
CA VAL A 214 -6.03 8.23 19.08
C VAL A 214 -5.63 7.95 20.51
N TYR A 215 -5.13 8.98 21.19
CA TYR A 215 -4.67 8.97 22.56
C TYR A 215 -5.47 9.98 23.38
N ASP A 216 -6.04 9.56 24.51
CA ASP A 216 -6.68 10.47 25.49
C ASP A 216 -6.70 9.80 26.87
N ASP A 217 -6.78 10.62 27.93
CA ASP A 217 -6.92 10.15 29.30
C ASP A 217 -8.39 9.86 29.68
N ARG A 218 -9.33 10.38 28.91
CA ARG A 218 -10.77 10.28 29.14
C ARG A 218 -11.35 9.10 28.38
N THR A 219 -11.72 8.05 29.11
CA THR A 219 -12.30 6.84 28.55
C THR A 219 -13.58 7.08 27.77
N GLU A 220 -14.40 8.03 28.24
CA GLU A 220 -15.67 8.39 27.60
C GLU A 220 -15.49 9.04 26.22
N LEU A 221 -14.28 9.49 25.87
CA LEU A 221 -13.98 10.09 24.57
C LEU A 221 -13.33 9.13 23.60
N ILE A 222 -12.70 8.04 24.06
CA ILE A 222 -12.02 7.05 23.21
C ILE A 222 -12.87 5.81 22.99
N THR A 223 -14.11 5.98 22.59
CA THR A 223 -15.03 4.85 22.42
C THR A 223 -15.03 4.30 20.99
N PRO A 224 -15.42 3.02 20.77
CA PRO A 224 -15.59 2.46 19.45
C PRO A 224 -16.56 3.23 18.58
N GLU A 225 -17.61 3.80 19.16
CA GLU A 225 -18.64 4.57 18.44
C GLU A 225 -18.09 5.88 17.90
N ARG A 226 -17.18 6.53 18.65
CA ARG A 226 -16.55 7.78 18.23
C ARG A 226 -15.42 7.58 17.22
N PHE A 227 -14.68 6.47 17.35
CA PHE A 227 -13.52 6.13 16.53
C PHE A 227 -13.59 4.68 16.04
N PRO A 228 -14.58 4.28 15.24
CA PRO A 228 -14.78 2.89 14.82
C PRO A 228 -13.65 2.33 13.95
N PHE A 229 -12.89 3.20 13.30
CA PHE A 229 -11.83 2.89 12.34
C PHE A 229 -10.41 3.08 12.92
N ALA A 230 -10.27 3.64 14.12
CA ALA A 230 -8.97 3.99 14.70
C ALA A 230 -8.52 3.02 15.79
N GLU A 231 -7.22 2.85 15.93
CA GLU A 231 -6.64 2.33 17.16
C GLU A 231 -6.85 3.34 18.27
N ARG A 232 -7.25 2.87 19.45
CA ARG A 232 -7.55 3.70 20.61
C ARG A 232 -6.65 3.32 21.75
N LEU A 233 -5.97 4.30 22.32
CA LEU A 233 -5.11 4.09 23.46
C LEU A 233 -5.47 5.06 24.60
N GLN A 234 -6.07 4.54 25.65
CA GLN A 234 -6.22 5.29 26.88
C GLN A 234 -4.84 5.46 27.53
N THR A 235 -4.45 6.66 27.83
CA THR A 235 -3.16 6.98 28.44
C THR A 235 -3.24 8.29 29.20
N GLU A 236 -2.51 8.38 30.31
CA GLU A 236 -2.40 9.63 31.04
C GLU A 236 -1.63 10.70 30.23
N PHE A 237 -2.02 11.97 30.44
CA PHE A 237 -1.30 13.11 29.88
C PHE A 237 -0.49 13.82 30.99
N PRO A 238 0.74 14.26 30.68
CA PRO A 238 1.45 14.16 29.41
C PRO A 238 1.97 12.74 29.16
N ILE A 239 1.87 12.30 27.92
CA ILE A 239 2.40 10.99 27.53
C ILE A 239 3.93 10.96 27.75
N ASN A 240 4.42 9.89 28.37
CA ASN A 240 5.84 9.68 28.57
C ASN A 240 6.58 9.62 27.22
N ARG A 241 7.77 10.23 27.15
CA ARG A 241 8.64 10.22 25.97
C ARG A 241 8.91 8.79 25.47
N GLU A 242 9.10 7.84 26.38
CA GLU A 242 9.34 6.44 26.03
C GLU A 242 8.17 5.81 25.26
N ALA A 243 6.93 6.17 25.63
CA ALA A 243 5.73 5.64 24.97
C ALA A 243 5.58 6.07 23.50
N ILE A 244 6.23 7.16 23.09
CA ILE A 244 6.19 7.67 21.71
C ILE A 244 7.53 7.55 20.98
N SER A 245 8.61 7.18 21.65
CA SER A 245 9.97 7.08 21.07
C SER A 245 10.09 6.02 19.96
N HIS A 246 9.22 5.02 19.97
CA HIS A 246 9.18 3.94 18.97
C HIS A 246 8.38 4.28 17.71
N ILE A 247 7.74 5.46 17.67
CA ILE A 247 6.92 5.87 16.52
C ILE A 247 7.83 6.11 15.30
N PRO A 248 7.51 5.52 14.14
CA PRO A 248 8.33 5.63 12.94
C PRO A 248 8.45 7.07 12.43
N LYS A 249 9.60 7.42 11.85
CA LYS A 249 9.89 8.74 11.24
C LYS A 249 8.88 9.21 10.20
N ARG A 250 8.19 8.27 9.54
CA ARG A 250 7.21 8.55 8.49
C ARG A 250 5.85 8.98 9.01
N ASP A 251 5.59 8.83 10.30
CA ASP A 251 4.28 9.07 10.88
C ASP A 251 4.03 10.54 11.16
N PHE A 252 2.77 10.89 11.31
CA PHE A 252 2.31 12.25 11.55
C PHE A 252 1.80 12.38 12.98
N PHE A 253 2.00 13.54 13.59
CA PHE A 253 1.50 13.88 14.91
C PHE A 253 0.50 15.02 14.82
N LEU A 254 -0.62 14.90 15.52
CA LEU A 254 -1.54 15.98 15.80
C LEU A 254 -1.69 16.12 17.33
N ILE A 255 -1.30 17.26 17.85
CA ILE A 255 -1.48 17.62 19.26
C ILE A 255 -2.69 18.50 19.36
N ALA A 256 -3.76 17.99 19.99
CA ALA A 256 -5.05 18.70 20.17
C ALA A 256 -5.63 18.41 21.56
N SER A 257 -4.74 18.37 22.58
CA SER A 257 -5.16 18.12 23.96
C SER A 257 -5.90 19.33 24.56
N ARG A 258 -6.61 19.09 25.65
CA ARG A 258 -7.39 20.17 26.29
C ARG A 258 -6.55 21.16 27.07
N GLU A 259 -5.38 20.73 27.59
CA GLU A 259 -4.57 21.53 28.52
C GLU A 259 -3.25 21.99 27.91
N HIS A 260 -2.97 23.28 28.01
CA HIS A 260 -1.75 23.90 27.46
C HIS A 260 -0.45 23.32 28.03
N LYS A 261 -0.45 22.88 29.28
CA LYS A 261 0.72 22.28 29.90
C LYS A 261 1.10 20.96 29.21
N HIS A 262 0.09 20.16 28.87
CA HIS A 262 0.28 18.89 28.19
C HIS A 262 0.73 19.11 26.74
N ASP A 263 0.13 20.09 26.03
CA ASP A 263 0.53 20.44 24.65
C ASP A 263 2.01 20.78 24.56
N ARG A 264 2.53 21.62 25.47
CA ARG A 264 3.94 22.02 25.47
C ARG A 264 4.88 20.85 25.71
N GLN A 265 4.53 19.97 26.63
CA GLN A 265 5.33 18.81 26.96
C GLN A 265 5.33 17.77 25.83
N LEU A 266 4.14 17.50 25.26
CA LEU A 266 3.99 16.64 24.09
C LEU A 266 4.75 17.17 22.87
N LEU A 267 4.67 18.49 22.62
CA LEU A 267 5.42 19.12 21.54
C LEU A 267 6.93 18.99 21.74
N SER A 268 7.42 19.21 22.98
CA SER A 268 8.84 19.02 23.29
C SER A 268 9.29 17.58 23.03
N HIS A 269 8.50 16.59 23.47
CA HIS A 269 8.82 15.18 23.21
C HIS A 269 8.72 14.81 21.72
N ALA A 270 7.72 15.36 21.00
CA ALA A 270 7.53 15.10 19.58
C ALA A 270 8.66 15.69 18.72
N LEU A 271 9.22 16.84 19.11
CA LEU A 271 10.35 17.46 18.41
C LEU A 271 11.65 16.66 18.51
N ASP A 272 11.79 15.83 19.55
CA ASP A 272 12.92 14.90 19.69
C ASP A 272 12.75 13.63 18.83
N ILE A 273 11.55 13.39 18.30
CA ILE A 273 11.25 12.27 17.41
C ILE A 273 11.28 12.82 15.98
N PRO A 274 11.97 12.19 15.07
CA PRO A 274 12.03 12.65 13.70
C PRO A 274 10.74 12.33 12.93
N ALA A 275 9.59 12.78 13.44
CA ALA A 275 8.29 12.63 12.77
C ALA A 275 8.28 13.39 11.44
N HIS A 276 7.51 12.90 10.47
CA HIS A 276 7.38 13.55 9.17
C HIS A 276 6.65 14.90 9.27
N TYR A 277 5.69 14.99 10.18
CA TYR A 277 4.94 16.22 10.43
C TYR A 277 4.45 16.26 11.89
N ILE A 278 4.48 17.44 12.47
CA ILE A 278 3.94 17.70 13.80
C ILE A 278 3.01 18.90 13.70
N GLY A 279 1.71 18.67 13.90
CA GLY A 279 0.68 19.71 13.98
C GLY A 279 0.27 19.97 15.42
N LEU A 280 0.18 21.25 15.79
CA LEU A 280 -0.34 21.67 17.09
C LEU A 280 -1.58 22.56 16.88
N VAL A 281 -2.69 22.15 17.46
CA VAL A 281 -3.91 22.99 17.49
C VAL A 281 -3.79 23.97 18.65
N SER A 282 -3.68 25.24 18.32
CA SER A 282 -3.42 26.27 19.31
C SER A 282 -4.13 27.58 18.98
N SER A 283 -4.50 28.37 20.00
CA SER A 283 -4.97 29.73 19.81
C SER A 283 -3.78 30.69 19.58
N ALA A 284 -4.01 31.81 18.90
CA ALA A 284 -2.99 32.83 18.65
C ALA A 284 -2.29 33.36 19.93
N ARG A 285 -2.95 33.26 21.09
CA ARG A 285 -2.35 33.63 22.39
C ARG A 285 -1.33 32.62 22.91
N LYS A 286 -1.33 31.41 22.41
CA LYS A 286 -0.41 30.34 22.82
C LYS A 286 0.99 30.45 22.19
N TRP A 287 1.12 31.23 21.11
CA TRP A 287 2.37 31.40 20.37
C TRP A 287 3.24 32.56 20.87
N LYS A 288 2.81 33.26 21.89
CA LYS A 288 3.58 34.28 22.60
C LYS A 288 4.14 33.69 23.90
#